data_9aa236e88ced3cbe54721612c82c1c91
#
_entry.id   9aa236e88ced3cbe54721612c82c1c91
#
_cell.length_a   1.000
_cell.length_b   1.000
_cell.length_c   1.000
_cell.angle_alpha   90.00
_cell.angle_beta   90.00
_cell.angle_gamma   90.00
#
_symmetry.space_group_name_H-M   'P 1'
#
loop_
_entity.id
_entity.type
_entity.pdbx_description
1 polymer ?
#
loop_
_entity_poly.entity_id
_entity_poly.type
_entity_poly.pdbx_seq_one_letter_code
_entity_poly.pdbx_strand_id
1 'polypeptide(L)'
;ESESMIEEFMLLANRRVAEFCGKRKTDKGRTVERTMVYRVHDKPSEEKLDRFRQFILRFGHIFKATGGRAVAKELNKLFAQIKGSTEENAVSTMAVRSMAKAFYTTDNIGHYGLAFPYYTHFTSPIRRYPDMMVHRLLARYLAGEKAADKTTLEDLCARASEREVIASEAERASIKYKMVEFMKERIGEEFDGHISGLTEWSIYVELDETHIEGMSFLRDIEGDFFQFDEANYEIVGRSTGRRMTLGDAVRIRVKRADLQKRQLDFELLIDTV
;
A
#
# COMPACT_ATOMS: atom_id res chain seq x y z
N GLU A 1 19.90 -11.80 -1.34
CA GLU A 1 20.98 -10.97 -1.93
C GLU A 1 20.87 -10.85 -3.46
N SER A 2 20.69 -11.97 -4.22
CA SER A 2 20.57 -11.91 -5.68
C SER A 2 19.31 -11.19 -6.16
N GLU A 3 18.17 -11.37 -5.51
CA GLU A 3 16.91 -10.69 -5.82
C GLU A 3 17.04 -9.18 -5.63
N SER A 4 17.59 -8.74 -4.50
CA SER A 4 17.82 -7.32 -4.22
C SER A 4 18.76 -6.66 -5.23
N MET A 5 19.78 -7.40 -5.69
CA MET A 5 20.70 -6.91 -6.71
C MET A 5 19.98 -6.70 -8.06
N ILE A 6 19.13 -7.66 -8.47
CA ILE A 6 18.35 -7.53 -9.71
C ILE A 6 17.38 -6.35 -9.61
N GLU A 7 16.71 -6.19 -8.47
CA GLU A 7 15.82 -5.06 -8.21
C GLU A 7 16.55 -3.71 -8.37
N GLU A 8 17.74 -3.56 -7.78
CA GLU A 8 18.55 -2.34 -7.92
C GLU A 8 18.94 -2.05 -9.37
N PHE A 9 19.29 -3.09 -10.16
CA PHE A 9 19.56 -2.90 -11.59
C PHE A 9 18.31 -2.50 -12.37
N MET A 10 17.14 -3.04 -12.02
CA MET A 10 15.86 -2.65 -12.62
C MET A 10 15.50 -1.19 -12.29
N LEU A 11 15.68 -0.77 -11.05
CA LEU A 11 15.49 0.61 -10.62
C LEU A 11 16.44 1.57 -11.35
N LEU A 12 17.71 1.18 -11.47
CA LEU A 12 18.71 1.95 -12.20
C LEU A 12 18.34 2.10 -13.68
N ALA A 13 17.93 1.01 -14.35
CA ALA A 13 17.51 1.03 -15.76
C ALA A 13 16.29 1.95 -15.95
N ASN A 14 15.25 1.78 -15.14
CA ASN A 14 14.05 2.60 -15.16
C ASN A 14 14.37 4.10 -15.03
N ARG A 15 15.22 4.46 -14.08
CA ARG A 15 15.68 5.83 -13.83
C ARG A 15 16.48 6.38 -15.01
N ARG A 16 17.46 5.62 -15.53
CA ARG A 16 18.33 6.08 -16.63
C ARG A 16 17.56 6.28 -17.92
N VAL A 17 16.60 5.41 -18.22
CA VAL A 17 15.73 5.57 -19.39
C VAL A 17 14.84 6.82 -19.24
N ALA A 18 14.27 7.05 -18.05
CA ALA A 18 13.50 8.27 -17.79
C ALA A 18 14.32 9.55 -17.97
N GLU A 19 15.55 9.57 -17.45
CA GLU A 19 16.48 10.69 -17.60
C GLU A 19 16.89 10.90 -19.08
N PHE A 20 17.23 9.84 -19.79
CA PHE A 20 17.67 9.90 -21.19
C PHE A 20 16.54 10.36 -22.13
N CYS A 21 15.36 9.76 -22.01
CA CYS A 21 14.22 10.08 -22.87
C CYS A 21 13.62 11.44 -22.53
N GLY A 22 13.50 11.79 -21.25
CA GLY A 22 12.87 13.02 -20.79
C GLY A 22 13.72 14.27 -21.02
N LYS A 23 15.05 14.13 -21.09
CA LYS A 23 15.97 15.25 -21.25
C LYS A 23 16.71 15.18 -22.59
N ARG A 24 16.69 16.27 -23.33
CA ARG A 24 17.54 16.45 -24.52
C ARG A 24 18.50 17.62 -24.30
N LYS A 25 19.78 17.41 -24.52
CA LYS A 25 20.72 18.51 -24.67
C LYS A 25 20.58 19.08 -26.07
N THR A 26 20.38 20.38 -26.20
CA THR A 26 20.45 21.10 -27.47
C THR A 26 21.91 21.34 -27.85
N ASP A 27 22.17 21.64 -29.12
CA ASP A 27 23.52 22.00 -29.64
C ASP A 27 24.16 23.18 -28.89
N LYS A 28 23.33 24.01 -28.24
CA LYS A 28 23.77 25.12 -27.38
C LYS A 28 23.92 24.72 -25.88
N GLY A 29 23.92 23.42 -25.57
CA GLY A 29 24.10 22.88 -24.20
C GLY A 29 22.90 23.06 -23.27
N ARG A 30 21.77 23.63 -23.72
CA ARG A 30 20.57 23.75 -22.90
C ARG A 30 19.84 22.40 -22.81
N THR A 31 19.38 22.05 -21.62
CA THR A 31 18.51 20.90 -21.44
C THR A 31 17.06 21.28 -21.79
N VAL A 32 16.44 20.54 -22.69
CA VAL A 32 15.03 20.68 -23.05
C VAL A 32 14.33 19.39 -22.70
N GLU A 33 13.17 19.49 -22.11
CA GLU A 33 12.31 18.33 -21.82
C GLU A 33 11.67 17.82 -23.12
N ARG A 34 11.60 16.50 -23.25
CA ARG A 34 10.86 15.81 -24.31
C ARG A 34 9.67 15.10 -23.71
N THR A 35 8.62 14.93 -24.49
CA THR A 35 7.45 14.14 -24.07
C THR A 35 7.88 12.72 -23.71
N MET A 36 7.57 12.32 -22.50
CA MET A 36 7.94 11.02 -21.94
C MET A 36 6.81 10.51 -21.04
N VAL A 37 6.71 9.21 -20.88
CA VAL A 37 5.82 8.56 -19.91
C VAL A 37 6.59 8.38 -18.61
N TYR A 38 6.14 9.02 -17.56
CA TYR A 38 6.71 8.90 -16.22
C TYR A 38 5.82 8.06 -15.32
N ARG A 39 6.44 7.37 -14.38
CA ARG A 39 5.77 6.82 -13.20
C ARG A 39 6.01 7.80 -12.06
N VAL A 40 5.00 8.53 -11.68
CA VAL A 40 5.10 9.56 -10.68
C VAL A 40 4.44 9.13 -9.38
N HIS A 41 4.93 9.67 -8.28
CA HIS A 41 4.36 9.46 -6.95
C HIS A 41 4.42 10.78 -6.21
N ASP A 42 3.26 11.36 -5.94
CA ASP A 42 3.17 12.61 -5.21
C ASP A 42 3.47 12.42 -3.72
N LYS A 43 3.79 13.52 -3.06
CA LYS A 43 3.91 13.53 -1.60
C LYS A 43 2.54 13.28 -0.95
N PRO A 44 2.51 12.72 0.26
CA PRO A 44 1.27 12.56 1.00
C PRO A 44 0.61 13.91 1.28
N SER A 45 -0.73 13.94 1.31
CA SER A 45 -1.46 15.14 1.70
C SER A 45 -1.26 15.44 3.19
N GLU A 46 -1.28 16.73 3.56
CA GLU A 46 -1.14 17.13 4.98
C GLU A 46 -2.24 16.54 5.85
N GLU A 47 -3.48 16.45 5.36
CA GLU A 47 -4.58 15.81 6.07
C GLU A 47 -4.29 14.36 6.45
N LYS A 48 -3.74 13.58 5.51
CA LYS A 48 -3.35 12.18 5.77
C LYS A 48 -2.16 12.09 6.72
N LEU A 49 -1.20 13.02 6.60
CA LEU A 49 -0.07 13.10 7.53
C LEU A 49 -0.52 13.48 8.94
N ASP A 50 -1.50 14.36 9.09
CA ASP A 50 -2.04 14.71 10.40
C ASP A 50 -2.75 13.54 11.07
N ARG A 51 -3.54 12.78 10.31
CA ARG A 51 -4.13 11.51 10.82
C ARG A 51 -3.05 10.52 11.25
N PHE A 52 -1.98 10.40 10.46
CA PHE A 52 -0.84 9.55 10.80
C PHE A 52 -0.12 10.04 12.06
N ARG A 53 0.12 11.35 12.20
CA ARG A 53 0.72 11.97 13.41
C ARG A 53 -0.09 11.66 14.67
N GLN A 54 -1.40 11.83 14.60
CA GLN A 54 -2.30 11.51 15.71
C GLN A 54 -2.26 10.02 16.07
N PHE A 55 -2.22 9.17 15.06
CA PHE A 55 -2.15 7.73 15.27
C PHE A 55 -0.88 7.29 15.98
N ILE A 56 0.30 7.71 15.51
CA ILE A 56 1.58 7.29 16.11
C ILE A 56 1.86 7.94 17.47
N LEU A 57 1.25 9.09 17.77
CA LEU A 57 1.37 9.74 19.07
C LEU A 57 0.86 8.85 20.20
N ARG A 58 -0.09 7.96 19.93
CA ARG A 58 -0.63 6.99 20.89
C ARG A 58 0.41 5.96 21.34
N PHE A 59 1.35 5.64 20.47
CA PHE A 59 2.50 4.77 20.77
C PHE A 59 3.69 5.54 21.33
N GLY A 60 3.51 6.83 21.65
CA GLY A 60 4.57 7.69 22.21
C GLY A 60 5.55 8.25 21.15
N HIS A 61 5.27 8.04 19.86
CA HIS A 61 6.12 8.55 18.78
C HIS A 61 5.67 9.94 18.35
N ILE A 62 6.64 10.84 18.14
CA ILE A 62 6.40 12.21 17.70
C ILE A 62 6.92 12.35 16.27
N PHE A 63 6.03 12.82 15.36
CA PHE A 63 6.34 13.06 13.97
C PHE A 63 6.07 14.52 13.63
N LYS A 64 7.14 15.31 13.41
CA LYS A 64 7.07 16.75 13.20
C LYS A 64 7.34 17.20 11.77
N ALA A 65 7.85 16.30 10.91
CA ALA A 65 8.24 16.69 9.57
C ALA A 65 7.07 17.23 8.75
N THR A 66 7.33 18.34 8.09
CA THR A 66 6.48 18.95 7.07
C THR A 66 7.28 19.05 5.78
N GLY A 67 6.68 18.56 4.66
CA GLY A 67 7.33 18.60 3.34
C GLY A 67 8.21 17.39 3.01
N GLY A 68 8.27 17.12 1.71
CA GLY A 68 8.68 15.88 1.08
C GLY A 68 9.87 15.14 1.68
N ARG A 69 11.11 15.67 1.56
CA ARG A 69 12.32 14.97 2.02
C ARG A 69 12.41 14.80 3.54
N ALA A 70 11.89 15.77 4.30
CA ALA A 70 11.88 15.69 5.75
C ALA A 70 10.95 14.59 6.25
N VAL A 71 9.77 14.46 5.65
CA VAL A 71 8.80 13.39 5.93
C VAL A 71 9.40 12.02 5.66
N ALA A 72 10.04 11.82 4.49
CA ALA A 72 10.67 10.54 4.16
C ALA A 72 11.78 10.16 5.14
N LYS A 73 12.63 11.13 5.54
CA LYS A 73 13.71 10.91 6.51
C LYS A 73 13.17 10.54 7.89
N GLU A 74 12.12 11.22 8.34
CA GLU A 74 11.52 10.98 9.64
C GLU A 74 10.76 9.65 9.68
N LEU A 75 10.07 9.26 8.59
CA LEU A 75 9.48 7.94 8.43
C LEU A 75 10.51 6.82 8.53
N ASN A 76 11.62 6.94 7.79
CA ASN A 76 12.69 5.94 7.86
C ASN A 76 13.28 5.82 9.28
N LYS A 77 13.42 6.95 10.00
CA LYS A 77 13.86 6.94 11.39
C LYS A 77 12.83 6.24 12.29
N LEU A 78 11.54 6.54 12.10
CA LEU A 78 10.46 5.91 12.86
C LEU A 78 10.44 4.39 12.62
N PHE A 79 10.50 3.94 11.36
CA PHE A 79 10.54 2.51 11.03
C PHE A 79 11.76 1.79 11.64
N ALA A 80 12.91 2.45 11.68
CA ALA A 80 14.09 1.89 12.36
C ALA A 80 13.91 1.77 13.88
N GLN A 81 13.13 2.68 14.50
CA GLN A 81 12.86 2.66 15.94
C GLN A 81 11.85 1.59 16.33
N ILE A 82 10.80 1.37 15.52
CA ILE A 82 9.71 0.42 15.81
C ILE A 82 10.00 -1.00 15.33
N LYS A 83 11.14 -1.22 14.65
CA LYS A 83 11.48 -2.53 14.11
C LYS A 83 11.52 -3.61 15.20
N GLY A 84 10.69 -4.64 15.05
CA GLY A 84 10.56 -5.74 16.02
C GLY A 84 9.66 -5.43 17.22
N SER A 85 9.02 -4.26 17.25
CA SER A 85 8.03 -3.92 18.28
C SER A 85 6.63 -4.40 17.90
N THR A 86 5.72 -4.47 18.88
CA THR A 86 4.33 -4.89 18.67
C THR A 86 3.54 -3.95 17.75
N GLU A 87 3.91 -2.66 17.74
CA GLU A 87 3.27 -1.63 16.91
C GLU A 87 3.79 -1.54 15.47
N GLU A 88 4.87 -2.27 15.11
CA GLU A 88 5.50 -2.18 13.79
C GLU A 88 4.50 -2.36 12.64
N ASN A 89 3.68 -3.39 12.69
CA ASN A 89 2.68 -3.68 11.65
C ASN A 89 1.61 -2.59 11.54
N ALA A 90 1.09 -2.14 12.67
CA ALA A 90 0.05 -1.10 12.72
C ALA A 90 0.57 0.24 12.18
N VAL A 91 1.74 0.66 12.63
CA VAL A 91 2.37 1.92 12.19
C VAL A 91 2.77 1.85 10.71
N SER A 92 3.35 0.75 10.25
CA SER A 92 3.72 0.54 8.86
C SER A 92 2.51 0.57 7.93
N THR A 93 1.43 -0.12 8.30
CA THR A 93 0.17 -0.12 7.55
C THR A 93 -0.43 1.28 7.46
N MET A 94 -0.46 2.02 8.57
CA MET A 94 -1.01 3.37 8.60
C MET A 94 -0.14 4.36 7.82
N ALA A 95 1.19 4.21 7.86
CA ALA A 95 2.11 4.98 7.04
C ALA A 95 1.86 4.77 5.54
N VAL A 96 1.73 3.51 5.09
CA VAL A 96 1.42 3.18 3.69
C VAL A 96 0.07 3.76 3.26
N ARG A 97 -0.96 3.67 4.10
CA ARG A 97 -2.30 4.25 3.84
C ARG A 97 -2.26 5.79 3.73
N SER A 98 -1.32 6.43 4.39
CA SER A 98 -1.14 7.89 4.31
C SER A 98 -0.49 8.35 3.01
N MET A 99 0.22 7.46 2.29
CA MET A 99 0.88 7.80 1.03
C MET A 99 -0.11 8.05 -0.11
N ALA A 100 0.31 8.84 -1.09
CA ALA A 100 -0.40 8.96 -2.36
C ALA A 100 -0.25 7.66 -3.17
N LYS A 101 -1.12 7.45 -4.16
CA LYS A 101 -0.92 6.38 -5.14
C LYS A 101 -0.04 6.87 -6.28
N ALA A 102 0.88 6.03 -6.74
CA ALA A 102 1.64 6.32 -7.94
C ALA A 102 0.76 6.15 -9.19
N PHE A 103 1.00 6.93 -10.23
CA PHE A 103 0.26 6.89 -11.50
C PHE A 103 1.18 7.21 -12.68
N TYR A 104 0.68 7.02 -13.90
CA TYR A 104 1.40 7.38 -15.12
C TYR A 104 0.93 8.73 -15.64
N THR A 105 1.87 9.55 -16.11
CA THR A 105 1.60 10.86 -16.74
C THR A 105 2.79 11.28 -17.58
N THR A 106 2.57 12.25 -18.46
CA THR A 106 3.64 12.92 -19.20
C THR A 106 4.23 14.11 -18.44
N ASP A 107 3.64 14.51 -17.33
CA ASP A 107 4.11 15.58 -16.46
C ASP A 107 4.99 15.03 -15.34
N ASN A 108 6.26 15.40 -15.35
CA ASN A 108 7.22 14.89 -14.38
C ASN A 108 7.14 15.66 -13.05
N ILE A 109 6.52 15.07 -12.05
CA ILE A 109 6.54 15.58 -10.66
C ILE A 109 7.52 14.82 -9.77
N GLY A 110 8.27 13.86 -10.33
CA GLY A 110 9.16 12.96 -9.60
C GLY A 110 8.44 11.79 -8.93
N HIS A 111 9.19 10.93 -8.29
CA HIS A 111 8.68 9.78 -7.54
C HIS A 111 9.06 9.90 -6.07
N TYR A 112 8.14 10.40 -5.25
CA TYR A 112 8.37 10.69 -3.83
C TYR A 112 8.86 9.46 -3.06
N GLY A 113 8.18 8.31 -3.17
CA GLY A 113 8.52 7.11 -2.41
C GLY A 113 9.91 6.53 -2.72
N LEU A 114 10.43 6.76 -3.95
CA LEU A 114 11.78 6.35 -4.34
C LEU A 114 12.81 7.49 -4.24
N ALA A 115 12.38 8.70 -3.94
CA ALA A 115 13.21 9.91 -3.94
C ALA A 115 13.93 10.16 -5.28
N PHE A 116 13.33 9.76 -6.40
CA PHE A 116 13.89 9.93 -7.74
C PHE A 116 13.24 11.14 -8.43
N PRO A 117 14.03 12.08 -8.99
CA PRO A 117 13.51 13.21 -9.76
C PRO A 117 12.99 12.81 -11.14
N TYR A 118 13.42 11.68 -11.67
CA TYR A 118 12.98 11.09 -12.94
C TYR A 118 12.83 9.59 -12.75
N TYR A 119 11.62 9.09 -13.02
CA TYR A 119 11.35 7.66 -12.94
C TYR A 119 10.30 7.23 -13.95
N THR A 120 10.47 6.06 -14.51
CA THR A 120 9.50 5.41 -15.39
C THR A 120 9.52 3.91 -15.15
N HIS A 121 8.56 3.22 -15.70
CA HIS A 121 8.60 1.77 -15.83
C HIS A 121 9.09 1.39 -17.21
N PHE A 122 10.13 0.58 -17.28
CA PHE A 122 10.76 0.16 -18.53
C PHE A 122 11.06 -1.34 -18.59
N THR A 123 11.31 -1.97 -17.44
CA THR A 123 11.90 -3.30 -17.33
C THR A 123 10.92 -4.46 -17.50
N SER A 124 9.61 -4.22 -17.67
CA SER A 124 8.58 -5.26 -17.74
C SER A 124 7.58 -5.06 -18.90
N PRO A 125 8.02 -4.92 -20.17
CA PRO A 125 7.13 -4.59 -21.29
C PRO A 125 6.15 -5.72 -21.67
N ILE A 126 6.41 -6.95 -21.24
CA ILE A 126 5.52 -8.11 -21.52
C ILE A 126 4.20 -7.99 -20.74
N ARG A 127 4.25 -7.48 -19.51
CA ARG A 127 3.10 -7.44 -18.59
C ARG A 127 2.59 -6.03 -18.28
N ARG A 128 3.32 -4.98 -18.64
CA ARG A 128 2.93 -3.59 -18.41
C ARG A 128 2.97 -2.80 -19.72
N TYR A 129 1.81 -2.32 -20.14
CA TYR A 129 1.69 -1.51 -21.36
C TYR A 129 2.49 -0.19 -21.32
N PRO A 130 2.57 0.55 -20.19
CA PRO A 130 3.43 1.73 -20.11
C PRO A 130 4.90 1.46 -20.42
N ASP A 131 5.43 0.33 -19.99
CA ASP A 131 6.82 -0.07 -20.35
C ASP A 131 6.97 -0.20 -21.87
N MET A 132 6.00 -0.80 -22.56
CA MET A 132 6.00 -0.89 -24.05
C MET A 132 5.94 0.51 -24.69
N MET A 133 5.17 1.44 -24.14
CA MET A 133 5.15 2.84 -24.60
C MET A 133 6.53 3.47 -24.45
N VAL A 134 7.20 3.24 -23.32
CA VAL A 134 8.55 3.75 -23.06
C VAL A 134 9.58 3.14 -24.01
N HIS A 135 9.50 1.84 -24.33
CA HIS A 135 10.37 1.21 -25.32
C HIS A 135 10.21 1.87 -26.70
N ARG A 136 8.99 2.15 -27.13
CA ARG A 136 8.71 2.84 -28.40
C ARG A 136 9.25 4.27 -28.41
N LEU A 137 9.10 5.00 -27.32
CA LEU A 137 9.65 6.36 -27.17
C LEU A 137 11.18 6.33 -27.17
N LEU A 138 11.80 5.37 -26.49
CA LEU A 138 13.25 5.20 -26.49
C LEU A 138 13.78 4.94 -27.92
N ALA A 139 13.18 3.99 -28.63
CA ALA A 139 13.58 3.69 -30.01
C ALA A 139 13.44 4.91 -30.92
N ARG A 140 12.32 5.63 -30.85
CA ARG A 140 12.06 6.86 -31.56
C ARG A 140 13.12 7.94 -31.29
N TYR A 141 13.49 8.12 -30.04
CA TYR A 141 14.44 9.14 -29.61
C TYR A 141 15.91 8.77 -29.94
N LEU A 142 16.23 7.48 -29.97
CA LEU A 142 17.52 6.99 -30.45
C LEU A 142 17.66 7.17 -31.94
N ALA A 143 16.58 7.02 -32.71
CA ALA A 143 16.54 7.32 -34.15
C ALA A 143 16.58 8.83 -34.49
N GLY A 144 16.61 9.71 -33.48
CA GLY A 144 16.64 11.17 -33.69
C GLY A 144 15.31 11.78 -34.12
N GLU A 145 14.22 11.06 -34.04
CA GLU A 145 12.88 11.53 -34.40
C GLU A 145 12.35 12.63 -33.48
N LYS A 146 11.34 13.35 -33.99
CA LYS A 146 10.64 14.40 -33.23
C LYS A 146 9.96 13.84 -31.99
N ALA A 147 9.75 14.71 -30.97
CA ALA A 147 9.01 14.39 -29.80
C ALA A 147 7.59 13.85 -30.14
N ALA A 148 7.13 12.90 -29.36
CA ALA A 148 5.78 12.38 -29.50
C ALA A 148 4.74 13.41 -29.05
N ASP A 149 3.52 13.27 -29.57
CA ASP A 149 2.40 14.13 -29.15
C ASP A 149 2.05 13.92 -27.68
N LYS A 150 2.08 15.01 -26.92
CA LYS A 150 1.88 14.98 -25.48
C LYS A 150 0.44 14.62 -25.11
N THR A 151 -0.54 15.16 -25.82
CA THR A 151 -1.96 14.95 -25.51
C THR A 151 -2.34 13.49 -25.67
N THR A 152 -1.97 12.89 -26.81
CA THR A 152 -2.23 11.47 -27.06
C THR A 152 -1.55 10.56 -26.01
N LEU A 153 -0.32 10.88 -25.59
CA LEU A 153 0.39 10.11 -24.59
C LEU A 153 -0.24 10.27 -23.20
N GLU A 154 -0.71 11.47 -22.85
CA GLU A 154 -1.38 11.69 -21.56
C GLU A 154 -2.67 10.89 -21.44
N ASP A 155 -3.49 10.86 -22.50
CA ASP A 155 -4.70 10.03 -22.55
C ASP A 155 -4.37 8.54 -22.33
N LEU A 156 -3.29 8.07 -22.96
CA LEU A 156 -2.83 6.69 -22.75
C LEU A 156 -2.30 6.44 -21.34
N CYS A 157 -1.62 7.40 -20.73
CA CYS A 157 -1.17 7.34 -19.33
C CYS A 157 -2.34 7.26 -18.35
N ALA A 158 -3.34 8.12 -18.53
CA ALA A 158 -4.55 8.11 -17.71
C ALA A 158 -5.26 6.76 -17.79
N ARG A 159 -5.47 6.26 -19.02
CA ARG A 159 -6.07 4.94 -19.25
C ARG A 159 -5.25 3.80 -18.65
N ALA A 160 -3.92 3.85 -18.77
CA ALA A 160 -3.04 2.84 -18.20
C ALA A 160 -3.12 2.82 -16.67
N SER A 161 -3.17 3.98 -16.03
CA SER A 161 -3.32 4.11 -14.57
C SER A 161 -4.67 3.57 -14.09
N GLU A 162 -5.76 3.86 -14.81
CA GLU A 162 -7.08 3.30 -14.51
C GLU A 162 -7.08 1.77 -14.62
N ARG A 163 -6.50 1.24 -15.70
CA ARG A 163 -6.44 -0.22 -15.91
C ARG A 163 -5.54 -0.93 -14.91
N GLU A 164 -4.49 -0.30 -14.44
CA GLU A 164 -3.65 -0.82 -13.35
C GLU A 164 -4.46 -0.99 -12.05
N VAL A 165 -5.29 -0.01 -11.70
CA VAL A 165 -6.16 -0.10 -10.52
C VAL A 165 -7.13 -1.29 -10.66
N ILE A 166 -7.81 -1.40 -11.80
CA ILE A 166 -8.74 -2.51 -12.07
C ILE A 166 -8.02 -3.87 -12.00
N ALA A 167 -6.83 -3.97 -12.59
CA ALA A 167 -6.04 -5.21 -12.55
C ALA A 167 -5.65 -5.60 -11.12
N SER A 168 -5.18 -4.64 -10.33
CA SER A 168 -4.84 -4.87 -8.92
C SER A 168 -6.05 -5.26 -8.07
N GLU A 169 -7.20 -4.65 -8.31
CA GLU A 169 -8.45 -5.01 -7.63
C GLU A 169 -8.92 -6.42 -8.01
N ALA A 170 -8.80 -6.79 -9.30
CA ALA A 170 -9.15 -8.13 -9.78
C ALA A 170 -8.21 -9.19 -9.17
N GLU A 171 -6.90 -8.92 -9.08
CA GLU A 171 -5.92 -9.80 -8.46
C GLU A 171 -6.25 -10.01 -6.98
N ARG A 172 -6.46 -8.92 -6.21
CA ARG A 172 -6.85 -9.00 -4.80
C ARG A 172 -8.16 -9.77 -4.60
N ALA A 173 -9.14 -9.52 -5.48
CA ALA A 173 -10.41 -10.21 -5.44
C ALA A 173 -10.26 -11.72 -5.72
N SER A 174 -9.38 -12.10 -6.64
CA SER A 174 -9.06 -13.51 -6.94
C SER A 174 -8.37 -14.20 -5.75
N ILE A 175 -7.35 -13.55 -5.18
CA ILE A 175 -6.65 -14.05 -3.99
C ILE A 175 -7.64 -14.22 -2.83
N LYS A 176 -8.46 -13.20 -2.56
CA LYS A 176 -9.46 -13.25 -1.49
C LYS A 176 -10.49 -14.36 -1.70
N TYR A 177 -10.91 -14.59 -2.96
CA TYR A 177 -11.80 -15.70 -3.29
C TYR A 177 -11.14 -17.04 -2.92
N LYS A 178 -9.87 -17.25 -3.28
CA LYS A 178 -9.14 -18.48 -2.98
C LYS A 178 -8.89 -18.67 -1.47
N MET A 179 -8.63 -17.60 -0.75
CA MET A 179 -8.54 -17.64 0.72
C MET A 179 -9.84 -18.10 1.36
N VAL A 180 -10.98 -17.55 0.89
CA VAL A 180 -12.31 -17.95 1.41
C VAL A 180 -12.64 -19.40 1.02
N GLU A 181 -12.29 -19.83 -0.20
CA GLU A 181 -12.47 -21.22 -0.65
C GLU A 181 -11.66 -22.17 0.23
N PHE A 182 -10.40 -21.87 0.53
CA PHE A 182 -9.53 -22.62 1.41
C PHE A 182 -10.09 -22.74 2.85
N MET A 183 -10.60 -21.64 3.39
CA MET A 183 -11.17 -21.60 4.74
C MET A 183 -12.56 -22.25 4.83
N LYS A 184 -13.27 -22.40 3.72
CA LYS A 184 -14.58 -23.06 3.69
C LYS A 184 -14.54 -24.51 4.19
N GLU A 185 -13.44 -25.20 3.90
CA GLU A 185 -13.24 -26.59 4.34
C GLU A 185 -12.83 -26.70 5.82
N ARG A 186 -12.59 -25.56 6.47
CA ARG A 186 -12.08 -25.43 7.85
C ARG A 186 -13.06 -24.75 8.79
N ILE A 187 -14.33 -24.72 8.40
CA ILE A 187 -15.38 -24.19 9.31
C ILE A 187 -15.44 -25.00 10.58
N GLY A 188 -15.39 -24.33 11.73
CA GLY A 188 -15.33 -24.93 13.07
C GLY A 188 -13.93 -25.14 13.61
N GLU A 189 -12.88 -25.04 12.80
CA GLU A 189 -11.49 -25.10 13.26
C GLU A 189 -11.07 -23.80 13.95
N GLU A 190 -10.14 -23.91 14.89
CA GLU A 190 -9.60 -22.81 15.67
C GLU A 190 -8.20 -22.44 15.19
N PHE A 191 -7.90 -21.16 15.21
CA PHE A 191 -6.62 -20.60 14.78
C PHE A 191 -6.19 -19.49 15.72
N ASP A 192 -4.88 -19.35 15.87
CA ASP A 192 -4.26 -18.20 16.52
C ASP A 192 -4.02 -17.11 15.46
N GLY A 193 -4.12 -15.86 15.88
CA GLY A 193 -3.94 -14.70 15.01
C GLY A 193 -3.82 -13.42 15.83
N HIS A 194 -3.75 -12.32 15.14
CA HIS A 194 -3.66 -10.99 15.75
C HIS A 194 -4.66 -10.03 15.13
N ILE A 195 -5.03 -9.01 15.90
CA ILE A 195 -5.95 -7.98 15.43
C ILE A 195 -5.26 -7.12 14.38
N SER A 196 -5.74 -7.19 13.13
CA SER A 196 -5.22 -6.44 11.98
C SER A 196 -6.00 -5.14 11.70
N GLY A 197 -7.22 -5.02 12.21
CA GLY A 197 -8.06 -3.85 12.00
C GLY A 197 -9.23 -3.75 12.97
N LEU A 198 -9.65 -2.51 13.25
CA LEU A 198 -10.78 -2.20 14.10
C LEU A 198 -11.74 -1.26 13.39
N THR A 199 -13.03 -1.48 13.54
CA THR A 199 -14.10 -0.61 13.05
C THR A 199 -15.21 -0.50 14.10
N GLU A 200 -16.15 0.41 13.87
CA GLU A 200 -17.32 0.55 14.75
C GLU A 200 -18.15 -0.74 14.92
N TRP A 201 -18.05 -1.68 13.97
CA TRP A 201 -18.93 -2.85 13.90
C TRP A 201 -18.19 -4.18 14.02
N SER A 202 -16.88 -4.20 13.80
CA SER A 202 -16.12 -5.44 13.69
C SER A 202 -14.65 -5.29 14.03
N ILE A 203 -14.06 -6.40 14.45
CA ILE A 203 -12.62 -6.63 14.58
C ILE A 203 -12.18 -7.45 13.36
N TYR A 204 -11.11 -7.06 12.71
CA TYR A 204 -10.43 -7.86 11.70
C TYR A 204 -9.28 -8.60 12.35
N VAL A 205 -9.16 -9.89 12.06
CA VAL A 205 -8.11 -10.75 12.57
C VAL A 205 -7.37 -11.39 11.40
N GLU A 206 -6.06 -11.26 11.40
CA GLU A 206 -5.16 -11.96 10.49
C GLU A 206 -4.60 -13.20 11.21
N LEU A 207 -4.71 -14.36 10.57
CA LEU A 207 -4.20 -15.63 11.10
C LEU A 207 -2.67 -15.69 10.98
N ASP A 208 -1.99 -16.14 12.04
CA ASP A 208 -0.52 -16.10 12.10
C ASP A 208 0.15 -17.02 11.06
N GLU A 209 -0.41 -18.19 10.81
CA GLU A 209 0.20 -19.17 9.89
C GLU A 209 -0.08 -18.88 8.41
N THR A 210 -1.29 -18.43 8.08
CA THR A 210 -1.77 -18.33 6.69
C THR A 210 -1.88 -16.91 6.18
N HIS A 211 -1.81 -15.92 7.08
CA HIS A 211 -2.05 -14.50 6.81
C HIS A 211 -3.42 -14.22 6.19
N ILE A 212 -4.38 -15.13 6.42
CA ILE A 212 -5.75 -14.96 5.97
C ILE A 212 -6.49 -14.04 6.96
N GLU A 213 -7.09 -12.98 6.41
CA GLU A 213 -7.87 -12.04 7.21
C GLU A 213 -9.37 -12.37 7.14
N GLY A 214 -9.99 -12.40 8.32
CA GLY A 214 -11.44 -12.49 8.50
C GLY A 214 -11.95 -11.46 9.51
N MET A 215 -13.25 -11.38 9.67
CA MET A 215 -13.88 -10.41 10.58
C MET A 215 -14.74 -11.09 11.64
N SER A 216 -14.72 -10.53 12.84
CA SER A 216 -15.64 -10.84 13.93
C SER A 216 -16.49 -9.62 14.25
N PHE A 217 -17.82 -9.76 14.20
CA PHE A 217 -18.70 -8.65 14.55
C PHE A 217 -18.70 -8.41 16.06
N LEU A 218 -18.63 -7.15 16.49
CA LEU A 218 -18.64 -6.78 17.91
C LEU A 218 -19.86 -7.31 18.65
N ARG A 219 -21.01 -7.33 18.00
CA ARG A 219 -22.28 -7.84 18.55
C ARG A 219 -22.29 -9.36 18.80
N ASP A 220 -21.40 -10.09 18.12
CA ASP A 220 -21.31 -11.55 18.17
C ASP A 220 -20.24 -12.01 19.20
N ILE A 221 -19.52 -11.09 19.81
CA ILE A 221 -18.51 -11.38 20.83
C ILE A 221 -19.20 -11.60 22.15
N GLU A 222 -19.03 -12.79 22.72
CA GLU A 222 -19.66 -13.17 23.97
C GLU A 222 -18.98 -12.52 25.20
N GLY A 223 -19.70 -12.42 26.29
CA GLY A 223 -19.18 -12.03 27.63
C GLY A 223 -19.29 -10.54 27.95
N ASP A 224 -19.42 -9.64 26.95
CA ASP A 224 -19.62 -8.21 27.22
C ASP A 224 -20.25 -7.50 26.03
N PHE A 225 -20.63 -6.24 26.21
CA PHE A 225 -21.04 -5.34 25.13
C PHE A 225 -19.85 -4.47 24.72
N PHE A 226 -19.29 -4.76 23.57
CA PHE A 226 -18.10 -4.10 23.07
C PHE A 226 -18.43 -2.88 22.21
N GLN A 227 -17.67 -1.81 22.40
CA GLN A 227 -17.80 -0.55 21.66
C GLN A 227 -16.45 -0.09 21.14
N PHE A 228 -16.45 0.50 19.95
CA PHE A 228 -15.26 1.13 19.36
C PHE A 228 -15.03 2.50 19.99
N ASP A 229 -13.88 2.70 20.59
CA ASP A 229 -13.39 4.00 21.02
C ASP A 229 -12.54 4.61 19.89
N GLU A 230 -13.15 5.52 19.13
CA GLU A 230 -12.48 6.21 18.04
C GLU A 230 -11.31 7.07 18.53
N ALA A 231 -11.42 7.66 19.73
CA ALA A 231 -10.38 8.51 20.29
C ALA A 231 -9.10 7.73 20.59
N ASN A 232 -9.23 6.49 21.09
CA ASN A 232 -8.11 5.63 21.43
C ASN A 232 -7.83 4.53 20.40
N TYR A 233 -8.67 4.41 19.35
CA TYR A 233 -8.60 3.37 18.33
C TYR A 233 -8.53 1.95 18.92
N GLU A 234 -9.40 1.69 19.86
CA GLU A 234 -9.51 0.43 20.59
C GLU A 234 -10.97 -0.02 20.72
N ILE A 235 -11.17 -1.30 20.97
CA ILE A 235 -12.49 -1.85 21.34
C ILE A 235 -12.51 -2.01 22.85
N VAL A 236 -13.54 -1.49 23.50
CA VAL A 236 -13.68 -1.52 24.96
C VAL A 236 -14.97 -2.24 25.37
N GLY A 237 -14.86 -3.21 26.24
CA GLY A 237 -15.98 -3.88 26.89
C GLY A 237 -16.61 -2.99 27.96
N ARG A 238 -17.92 -2.82 27.88
CA ARG A 238 -18.70 -1.88 28.75
C ARG A 238 -18.71 -2.29 30.21
N SER A 239 -18.81 -3.59 30.48
CA SER A 239 -18.95 -4.13 31.85
C SER A 239 -17.60 -4.56 32.39
N THR A 240 -16.79 -5.20 31.59
CA THR A 240 -15.49 -5.76 31.98
C THR A 240 -14.35 -4.76 31.92
N GLY A 241 -14.49 -3.68 31.14
CA GLY A 241 -13.39 -2.76 30.84
C GLY A 241 -12.27 -3.39 29.98
N ARG A 242 -12.49 -4.61 29.45
CA ARG A 242 -11.51 -5.29 28.58
C ARG A 242 -11.24 -4.46 27.35
N ARG A 243 -9.98 -4.29 27.03
CA ARG A 243 -9.53 -3.51 25.86
C ARG A 243 -8.91 -4.45 24.83
N MET A 244 -9.17 -4.16 23.56
CA MET A 244 -8.59 -4.87 22.43
C MET A 244 -8.05 -3.84 21.44
N THR A 245 -6.78 -3.98 21.06
CA THR A 245 -6.05 -3.03 20.23
C THR A 245 -5.42 -3.73 19.02
N LEU A 246 -4.94 -2.95 18.07
CA LEU A 246 -4.21 -3.49 16.92
C LEU A 246 -2.95 -4.22 17.40
N GLY A 247 -2.74 -5.43 16.85
CA GLY A 247 -1.60 -6.27 17.18
C GLY A 247 -1.83 -7.23 18.36
N ASP A 248 -2.95 -7.10 19.08
CA ASP A 248 -3.25 -8.04 20.17
C ASP A 248 -3.42 -9.45 19.61
N ALA A 249 -2.77 -10.41 20.29
CA ALA A 249 -2.93 -11.82 19.99
C ALA A 249 -4.33 -12.29 20.42
N VAL A 250 -4.99 -13.01 19.53
CA VAL A 250 -6.35 -13.53 19.74
C VAL A 250 -6.48 -14.93 19.16
N ARG A 251 -7.38 -15.69 19.73
CA ARG A 251 -7.79 -16.98 19.20
C ARG A 251 -9.17 -16.88 18.59
N ILE A 252 -9.35 -17.47 17.42
CA ILE A 252 -10.63 -17.44 16.69
C ILE A 252 -11.07 -18.84 16.30
N ARG A 253 -12.37 -18.98 16.04
CA ARG A 253 -12.96 -20.13 15.35
C ARG A 253 -13.57 -19.66 14.03
N VAL A 254 -13.36 -20.41 12.96
CA VAL A 254 -13.98 -20.11 11.66
C VAL A 254 -15.48 -20.38 11.73
N LYS A 255 -16.29 -19.32 11.70
CA LYS A 255 -17.74 -19.39 11.83
C LYS A 255 -18.43 -19.61 10.47
N ARG A 256 -17.97 -18.87 9.46
CA ARG A 256 -18.60 -18.87 8.14
C ARG A 256 -17.61 -18.44 7.06
N ALA A 257 -17.74 -19.06 5.88
CA ALA A 257 -17.05 -18.69 4.65
C ALA A 257 -18.06 -18.43 3.53
N ASP A 258 -18.19 -17.18 3.08
CA ASP A 258 -19.12 -16.75 2.04
C ASP A 258 -18.35 -16.45 0.74
N LEU A 259 -18.36 -17.39 -0.20
CA LEU A 259 -17.65 -17.27 -1.47
C LEU A 259 -18.21 -16.14 -2.36
N GLN A 260 -19.51 -15.89 -2.31
CA GLN A 260 -20.13 -14.85 -3.15
C GLN A 260 -19.72 -13.45 -2.68
N LYS A 261 -19.73 -13.24 -1.37
CA LYS A 261 -19.29 -11.99 -0.75
C LYS A 261 -17.77 -11.91 -0.58
N ARG A 262 -17.06 -13.03 -0.77
CA ARG A 262 -15.61 -13.16 -0.50
C ARG A 262 -15.29 -12.72 0.92
N GLN A 263 -16.06 -13.22 1.89
CA GLN A 263 -16.02 -12.82 3.29
C GLN A 263 -15.84 -14.04 4.19
N LEU A 264 -15.00 -13.87 5.21
CA LEU A 264 -14.80 -14.82 6.30
C LEU A 264 -15.32 -14.19 7.60
N ASP A 265 -16.23 -14.89 8.25
CA ASP A 265 -16.70 -14.51 9.57
C ASP A 265 -16.03 -15.43 10.60
N PHE A 266 -15.38 -14.81 11.56
CA PHE A 266 -14.72 -15.46 12.69
C PHE A 266 -15.51 -15.24 13.97
N GLU A 267 -15.47 -16.22 14.84
CA GLU A 267 -15.89 -16.12 16.22
C GLU A 267 -14.65 -15.87 17.08
N LEU A 268 -14.61 -14.76 17.79
CA LEU A 268 -13.52 -14.46 18.70
C LEU A 268 -13.70 -15.26 19.97
N LEU A 269 -12.71 -16.11 20.30
CA LEU A 269 -12.71 -16.91 21.51
C LEU A 269 -12.09 -16.09 22.64
N ILE A 270 -12.95 -15.57 23.49
CA ILE A 270 -12.52 -14.83 24.67
C ILE A 270 -12.54 -15.82 25.85
N ASP A 271 -11.39 -16.05 26.48
CA ASP A 271 -11.34 -16.79 27.73
C ASP A 271 -12.26 -16.09 28.75
N THR A 272 -13.35 -16.75 29.10
CA THR A 272 -14.20 -16.35 30.22
C THR A 272 -13.40 -16.59 31.49
N VAL A 273 -12.91 -15.51 32.10
CA VAL A 273 -12.31 -15.52 33.43
C VAL A 273 -13.40 -15.69 34.46
#